data_c831ea5948fba8f255445ed4936e5a66
#
_entry.id   c831ea5948fba8f255445ed4936e5a66
#
_cell.length_a   1.000
_cell.length_b   1.000
_cell.length_c   1.000
_cell.angle_alpha   90.00
_cell.angle_beta   90.00
_cell.angle_gamma   90.00
#
_symmetry.space_group_name_H-M   'P 1'
#
loop_
_entity.id
_entity.type
_entity.pdbx_description
1 polymer ?
#
loop_
_entity_poly.entity_id
_entity_poly.type
_entity_poly.pdbx_seq_one_letter_code
_entity_poly.pdbx_strand_id
1 'polypeptide(L)'
;MGTDQQRRTAWGAVFWTAIAILLLIVLVAITSDWIVPYDPYAQDLLASSQGPSGLHWLGTDQLGRDILSRLMVGSRTGIVGPAVVAICATVIGTMLGLWAGFSGGFADAVTMRSVDFAYAIPPLLITIVLVGILGGGYWLAVAVLIVLSAPADVRVVRAAVLAQRELPYIAAARTLGLSKVRIAVAHILPNVAPTLAANALLQFVVALIALSGLAFLGIGVSAGTPDWGLMIAENRAILDLNAWSVIGPALCITILAVSVGLVGDRAFDITTKRTHDR
;
A
#
# COMPACT_ATOMS: atom_id res chain seq x y z
N MET A 1 3.12 -32.76 -20.14
CA MET A 1 4.38 -32.01 -19.81
C MET A 1 4.43 -30.59 -20.40
N GLY A 2 3.76 -30.27 -21.51
CA GLY A 2 3.82 -28.94 -22.14
C GLY A 2 3.07 -27.80 -21.43
N THR A 3 1.97 -28.10 -20.76
CA THR A 3 1.10 -27.09 -20.11
C THR A 3 1.69 -26.46 -18.86
N ASP A 4 2.47 -27.20 -18.07
CA ASP A 4 3.10 -26.69 -16.84
C ASP A 4 4.29 -25.78 -17.13
N GLN A 5 5.05 -26.08 -18.18
CA GLN A 5 6.20 -25.28 -18.58
C GLN A 5 5.74 -23.95 -19.22
N GLN A 6 4.66 -23.98 -20.03
CA GLN A 6 4.04 -22.76 -20.56
C GLN A 6 3.44 -21.87 -19.48
N ARG A 7 2.80 -22.45 -18.48
CA ARG A 7 2.30 -21.70 -17.32
C ARG A 7 3.44 -21.03 -16.54
N ARG A 8 4.55 -21.71 -16.28
CA ARG A 8 5.70 -21.16 -15.55
C ARG A 8 6.38 -20.00 -16.31
N THR A 9 6.48 -20.07 -17.62
CA THR A 9 7.04 -18.97 -18.45
C THR A 9 6.10 -17.78 -18.51
N ALA A 10 4.79 -17.99 -18.65
CA ALA A 10 3.79 -16.93 -18.65
C ALA A 10 3.76 -16.16 -17.30
N TRP A 11 3.79 -16.86 -16.18
CA TRP A 11 3.87 -16.24 -14.85
C TRP A 11 5.18 -15.47 -14.64
N GLY A 12 6.28 -15.95 -15.23
CA GLY A 12 7.55 -15.21 -15.22
C GLY A 12 7.45 -13.87 -15.96
N ALA A 13 6.83 -13.86 -17.15
CA ALA A 13 6.66 -12.64 -17.92
C ALA A 13 5.76 -11.61 -17.20
N VAL A 14 4.63 -12.04 -16.64
CA VAL A 14 3.71 -11.18 -15.87
C VAL A 14 4.40 -10.54 -14.68
N PHE A 15 5.23 -11.28 -13.96
CA PHE A 15 5.98 -10.76 -12.82
C PHE A 15 6.99 -9.68 -13.24
N TRP A 16 7.75 -9.92 -14.30
CA TRP A 16 8.74 -8.94 -14.78
C TRP A 16 8.08 -7.70 -15.36
N THR A 17 6.93 -7.84 -16.03
CA THR A 17 6.14 -6.67 -16.47
C THR A 17 5.60 -5.86 -15.29
N ALA A 18 5.10 -6.50 -14.25
CA ALA A 18 4.66 -5.80 -13.03
C ALA A 18 5.81 -5.03 -12.37
N ILE A 19 7.01 -5.63 -12.25
CA ILE A 19 8.21 -4.93 -11.74
C ILE A 19 8.58 -3.75 -12.64
N ALA A 20 8.59 -3.92 -13.96
CA ALA A 20 8.93 -2.84 -14.89
C ALA A 20 7.96 -1.66 -14.75
N ILE A 21 6.65 -1.94 -14.63
CA ILE A 21 5.63 -0.92 -14.39
C ILE A 21 5.86 -0.20 -13.04
N LEU A 22 6.13 -0.94 -11.97
CA LEU A 22 6.43 -0.34 -10.66
C LEU A 22 7.65 0.56 -10.71
N LEU A 23 8.73 0.09 -11.34
CA LEU A 23 9.96 0.89 -11.51
C LEU A 23 9.69 2.14 -12.33
N LEU A 24 8.87 2.05 -13.38
CA LEU A 24 8.47 3.21 -14.17
C LEU A 24 7.68 4.22 -13.35
N ILE A 25 6.67 3.76 -12.57
CA ILE A 25 5.86 4.66 -11.73
C ILE A 25 6.73 5.32 -10.66
N VAL A 26 7.64 4.58 -10.02
CA VAL A 26 8.59 5.13 -9.04
C VAL A 26 9.53 6.15 -9.69
N LEU A 27 10.05 5.83 -10.88
CA LEU A 27 10.89 6.76 -11.64
C LEU A 27 10.15 8.06 -11.95
N VAL A 28 8.92 7.95 -12.46
CA VAL A 28 8.05 9.11 -12.73
C VAL A 28 7.81 9.91 -11.45
N ALA A 29 7.53 9.25 -10.32
CA ALA A 29 7.32 9.94 -9.04
C ALA A 29 8.54 10.74 -8.59
N ILE A 30 9.76 10.19 -8.78
CA ILE A 30 11.01 10.85 -8.40
C ILE A 30 11.33 12.01 -9.35
N THR A 31 11.13 11.81 -10.66
CA THR A 31 11.56 12.75 -11.70
C THR A 31 10.48 13.73 -12.13
N SER A 32 9.26 13.63 -11.61
CA SER A 32 8.10 14.41 -12.08
C SER A 32 8.36 15.91 -12.13
N ASP A 33 9.10 16.50 -11.17
CA ASP A 33 9.40 17.93 -11.18
C ASP A 33 10.21 18.39 -12.41
N TRP A 34 10.92 17.47 -13.07
CA TRP A 34 11.78 17.78 -14.22
C TRP A 34 11.16 17.38 -15.55
N ILE A 35 10.24 16.39 -15.54
CA ILE A 35 9.72 15.78 -16.78
C ILE A 35 8.29 16.20 -17.10
N VAL A 36 7.57 16.87 -16.19
CA VAL A 36 6.20 17.32 -16.44
C VAL A 36 6.17 18.33 -17.60
N PRO A 37 5.27 18.16 -18.58
CA PRO A 37 5.16 19.09 -19.72
C PRO A 37 4.72 20.49 -19.32
N TYR A 38 3.87 20.60 -18.28
CA TYR A 38 3.30 21.85 -17.78
C TYR A 38 3.34 21.90 -16.27
N ASP A 39 3.24 23.10 -15.69
CA ASP A 39 3.03 23.26 -14.25
C ASP A 39 1.69 22.61 -13.87
N PRO A 40 1.65 21.58 -12.98
CA PRO A 40 0.45 20.85 -12.61
C PRO A 40 -0.56 21.70 -11.81
N TYR A 41 -0.18 22.89 -11.39
CA TYR A 41 -1.02 23.85 -10.65
C TYR A 41 -1.49 25.02 -11.51
N ALA A 42 -0.85 25.29 -12.64
CA ALA A 42 -1.22 26.40 -13.54
C ALA A 42 -2.64 26.19 -14.09
N GLN A 43 -3.48 27.20 -13.92
CA GLN A 43 -4.87 27.22 -14.36
C GLN A 43 -5.03 28.08 -15.60
N ASP A 44 -5.72 27.53 -16.60
CA ASP A 44 -6.14 28.26 -17.80
C ASP A 44 -7.63 28.03 -18.06
N LEU A 45 -8.47 28.96 -17.59
CA LEU A 45 -9.92 28.83 -17.73
C LEU A 45 -10.40 28.86 -19.20
N LEU A 46 -9.60 29.38 -20.12
CA LEU A 46 -9.89 29.35 -21.56
C LEU A 46 -9.69 27.93 -22.14
N ALA A 47 -8.82 27.17 -21.52
CA ALA A 47 -8.55 25.76 -21.85
C ALA A 47 -9.33 24.79 -20.96
N SER A 48 -10.38 25.23 -20.24
CA SER A 48 -11.17 24.39 -19.33
C SER A 48 -11.81 23.21 -20.04
N SER A 49 -11.68 22.00 -19.45
CA SER A 49 -12.37 20.77 -19.86
C SER A 49 -12.14 20.34 -21.31
N GLN A 50 -11.00 20.69 -21.89
CA GLN A 50 -10.65 20.30 -23.25
C GLN A 50 -10.22 18.83 -23.33
N GLY A 51 -10.67 18.15 -24.39
CA GLY A 51 -10.20 16.79 -24.71
C GLY A 51 -8.72 16.73 -25.12
N PRO A 52 -8.19 15.52 -25.33
CA PRO A 52 -6.82 15.31 -25.81
C PRO A 52 -6.47 16.14 -27.07
N SER A 53 -5.31 16.77 -27.05
CA SER A 53 -4.82 17.63 -28.14
C SER A 53 -3.30 17.53 -28.28
N GLY A 54 -2.76 18.18 -29.34
CA GLY A 54 -1.30 18.26 -29.51
C GLY A 54 -0.58 19.07 -28.42
N LEU A 55 -1.30 19.97 -27.74
CA LEU A 55 -0.79 20.75 -26.62
C LEU A 55 -0.96 19.97 -25.30
N HIS A 56 -2.12 19.41 -25.05
CA HIS A 56 -2.45 18.65 -23.84
C HIS A 56 -2.79 17.21 -24.22
N TRP A 57 -1.85 16.28 -24.09
CA TRP A 57 -1.96 14.90 -24.56
C TRP A 57 -3.15 14.12 -23.97
N LEU A 58 -3.50 14.39 -22.71
CA LEU A 58 -4.69 13.83 -22.07
C LEU A 58 -5.79 14.88 -21.86
N GLY A 59 -5.60 16.08 -22.44
CA GLY A 59 -6.50 17.20 -22.25
C GLY A 59 -6.32 17.89 -20.90
N THR A 60 -7.32 18.71 -20.57
CA THR A 60 -7.31 19.54 -19.36
C THR A 60 -8.50 19.23 -18.44
N ASP A 61 -8.36 19.58 -17.17
CA ASP A 61 -9.39 19.44 -16.16
C ASP A 61 -10.37 20.65 -16.14
N GLN A 62 -11.29 20.68 -15.17
CA GLN A 62 -12.29 21.77 -15.03
C GLN A 62 -11.67 23.17 -14.89
N LEU A 63 -10.44 23.27 -14.38
CA LEU A 63 -9.72 24.52 -14.18
C LEU A 63 -8.70 24.78 -15.31
N GLY A 64 -8.70 23.96 -16.38
CA GLY A 64 -7.77 24.07 -17.48
C GLY A 64 -6.35 23.61 -17.16
N ARG A 65 -6.15 22.84 -16.06
CA ARG A 65 -4.85 22.27 -15.67
C ARG A 65 -4.55 21.02 -16.49
N ASP A 66 -3.29 20.81 -16.88
CA ASP A 66 -2.87 19.65 -17.69
C ASP A 66 -3.01 18.33 -16.92
N ILE A 67 -3.82 17.40 -17.45
CA ILE A 67 -4.11 16.12 -16.80
C ILE A 67 -2.87 15.25 -16.71
N LEU A 68 -2.05 15.16 -17.78
CA LEU A 68 -0.86 14.33 -17.78
C LEU A 68 0.15 14.77 -16.71
N SER A 69 0.44 16.07 -16.63
CA SER A 69 1.33 16.64 -15.62
C SER A 69 0.84 16.34 -14.20
N ARG A 70 -0.47 16.44 -13.97
CA ARG A 70 -1.11 16.12 -12.69
C ARG A 70 -1.05 14.63 -12.35
N LEU A 71 -1.21 13.74 -13.34
CA LEU A 71 -1.06 12.29 -13.13
C LEU A 71 0.37 11.91 -12.72
N MET A 72 1.37 12.54 -13.37
CA MET A 72 2.78 12.30 -13.07
C MET A 72 3.14 12.76 -11.65
N VAL A 73 2.75 13.96 -11.24
CA VAL A 73 2.99 14.46 -9.88
C VAL A 73 2.17 13.70 -8.83
N GLY A 74 0.93 13.33 -9.15
CA GLY A 74 0.05 12.54 -8.29
C GLY A 74 0.59 11.14 -7.96
N SER A 75 1.54 10.62 -8.73
CA SER A 75 2.21 9.36 -8.41
C SER A 75 2.96 9.40 -7.07
N ARG A 76 3.41 10.57 -6.62
CA ARG A 76 4.08 10.75 -5.31
C ARG A 76 3.14 10.44 -4.15
N THR A 77 1.94 11.03 -4.15
CA THR A 77 0.94 10.77 -3.11
C THR A 77 0.47 9.33 -3.16
N GLY A 78 0.30 8.78 -4.38
CA GLY A 78 -0.07 7.38 -4.60
C GLY A 78 0.97 6.37 -4.11
N ILE A 79 2.26 6.73 -4.02
CA ILE A 79 3.33 5.84 -3.54
C ILE A 79 3.69 6.10 -2.08
N VAL A 80 3.98 7.37 -1.73
CA VAL A 80 4.62 7.69 -0.46
C VAL A 80 3.72 7.37 0.74
N GLY A 81 2.48 7.80 0.72
CA GLY A 81 1.56 7.53 1.82
C GLY A 81 1.30 6.05 2.04
N PRO A 82 0.87 5.30 1.01
CA PRO A 82 0.67 3.85 1.13
C PRO A 82 1.93 3.10 1.59
N ALA A 83 3.11 3.49 1.11
CA ALA A 83 4.39 2.89 1.55
C ALA A 83 4.66 3.15 3.04
N VAL A 84 4.46 4.38 3.50
CA VAL A 84 4.63 4.73 4.92
C VAL A 84 3.63 3.97 5.79
N VAL A 85 2.35 3.87 5.38
CA VAL A 85 1.35 3.07 6.10
C VAL A 85 1.79 1.60 6.17
N ALA A 86 2.13 0.99 5.04
CA ALA A 86 2.51 -0.41 4.97
C ALA A 86 3.75 -0.71 5.83
N ILE A 87 4.81 0.09 5.71
CA ILE A 87 6.05 -0.11 6.46
C ILE A 87 5.82 0.08 7.96
N CYS A 88 5.19 1.18 8.37
CA CYS A 88 4.98 1.48 9.79
C CYS A 88 4.02 0.48 10.45
N ALA A 89 2.90 0.12 9.79
CA ALA A 89 1.97 -0.87 10.30
C ALA A 89 2.63 -2.25 10.43
N THR A 90 3.41 -2.68 9.43
CA THR A 90 4.15 -3.95 9.48
C THR A 90 5.20 -3.94 10.58
N VAL A 91 5.93 -2.85 10.80
CA VAL A 91 6.90 -2.75 11.91
C VAL A 91 6.20 -2.86 13.26
N ILE A 92 5.14 -2.08 13.49
CA ILE A 92 4.35 -2.12 14.72
C ILE A 92 3.74 -3.51 14.93
N GLY A 93 3.12 -4.06 13.88
CA GLY A 93 2.53 -5.39 13.89
C GLY A 93 3.54 -6.49 14.19
N THR A 94 4.76 -6.38 13.61
CA THR A 94 5.85 -7.31 13.87
C THR A 94 6.31 -7.26 15.32
N MET A 95 6.51 -6.07 15.88
CA MET A 95 6.93 -5.92 17.28
C MET A 95 5.90 -6.50 18.25
N LEU A 96 4.64 -6.11 18.10
CA LEU A 96 3.55 -6.58 18.96
C LEU A 96 3.20 -8.05 18.74
N GLY A 97 3.19 -8.52 17.49
CA GLY A 97 2.91 -9.91 17.14
C GLY A 97 3.99 -10.88 17.60
N LEU A 98 5.29 -10.50 17.48
CA LEU A 98 6.41 -11.25 18.05
C LEU A 98 6.29 -11.33 19.57
N TRP A 99 6.05 -10.20 20.21
CA TRP A 99 5.92 -10.14 21.66
C TRP A 99 4.76 -11.00 22.17
N ALA A 100 3.57 -10.86 21.61
CA ALA A 100 2.38 -11.63 21.98
C ALA A 100 2.57 -13.13 21.69
N GLY A 101 2.95 -13.48 20.45
CA GLY A 101 3.08 -14.87 20.01
C GLY A 101 4.15 -15.66 20.75
N PHE A 102 5.27 -15.01 21.12
CA PHE A 102 6.35 -15.69 21.84
C PHE A 102 6.16 -15.71 23.35
N SER A 103 5.62 -14.64 23.96
CA SER A 103 5.41 -14.57 25.40
C SER A 103 4.23 -15.45 25.85
N GLY A 104 3.15 -15.47 25.08
CA GLY A 104 1.92 -16.19 25.43
C GLY A 104 1.21 -15.62 26.66
N GLY A 105 0.25 -16.37 27.23
CA GLY A 105 -0.42 -16.05 28.47
C GLY A 105 -1.11 -14.68 28.47
N PHE A 106 -0.92 -13.90 29.53
CA PHE A 106 -1.57 -12.59 29.73
C PHE A 106 -1.20 -11.57 28.63
N ALA A 107 0.08 -11.52 28.22
CA ALA A 107 0.55 -10.60 27.19
C ALA A 107 -0.17 -10.86 25.85
N ASP A 108 -0.31 -12.11 25.47
CA ASP A 108 -1.04 -12.52 24.29
C ASP A 108 -2.53 -12.19 24.40
N ALA A 109 -3.16 -12.50 25.53
CA ALA A 109 -4.58 -12.21 25.75
C ALA A 109 -4.90 -10.71 25.65
N VAL A 110 -4.08 -9.85 26.29
CA VAL A 110 -4.26 -8.38 26.24
C VAL A 110 -4.07 -7.86 24.82
N THR A 111 -3.00 -8.28 24.14
CA THR A 111 -2.75 -7.85 22.76
C THR A 111 -3.89 -8.24 21.82
N MET A 112 -4.39 -9.49 21.91
CA MET A 112 -5.49 -9.94 21.07
C MET A 112 -6.81 -9.22 21.38
N ARG A 113 -7.10 -8.92 22.65
CA ARG A 113 -8.27 -8.11 23.01
C ARG A 113 -8.21 -6.69 22.45
N SER A 114 -7.01 -6.06 22.48
CA SER A 114 -6.81 -4.74 21.88
C SER A 114 -7.01 -4.78 20.37
N VAL A 115 -6.52 -5.83 19.71
CA VAL A 115 -6.72 -6.07 18.27
C VAL A 115 -8.20 -6.28 17.96
N ASP A 116 -8.92 -7.09 18.74
CA ASP A 116 -10.36 -7.34 18.55
C ASP A 116 -11.18 -6.07 18.73
N PHE A 117 -10.82 -5.23 19.72
CA PHE A 117 -11.44 -3.93 19.92
C PHE A 117 -11.23 -2.99 18.73
N ALA A 118 -10.02 -2.95 18.17
CA ALA A 118 -9.72 -2.13 17.00
C ALA A 118 -10.54 -2.53 15.76
N TYR A 119 -10.95 -3.80 15.66
CA TYR A 119 -11.80 -4.29 14.56
C TYR A 119 -13.30 -4.13 14.81
N ALA A 120 -13.72 -3.69 16.00
CA ALA A 120 -15.14 -3.51 16.29
C ALA A 120 -15.80 -2.41 15.44
N ILE A 121 -15.00 -1.46 14.95
CA ILE A 121 -15.48 -0.36 14.09
C ILE A 121 -14.74 -0.42 12.75
N PRO A 122 -15.44 -0.22 11.61
CA PRO A 122 -14.80 -0.18 10.30
C PRO A 122 -13.69 0.89 10.23
N PRO A 123 -12.44 0.55 9.87
CA PRO A 123 -11.30 1.48 9.91
C PRO A 123 -11.52 2.76 9.09
N LEU A 124 -12.14 2.65 7.91
CA LEU A 124 -12.45 3.80 7.06
C LEU A 124 -13.39 4.79 7.74
N LEU A 125 -14.41 4.33 8.47
CA LEU A 125 -15.33 5.22 9.18
C LEU A 125 -14.60 6.00 10.28
N ILE A 126 -13.74 5.34 11.05
CA ILE A 126 -12.91 6.00 12.06
C ILE A 126 -12.02 7.05 11.40
N THR A 127 -11.38 6.70 10.28
CA THR A 127 -10.48 7.62 9.58
C THR A 127 -11.21 8.86 9.07
N ILE A 128 -12.39 8.68 8.44
CA ILE A 128 -13.22 9.80 7.97
C ILE A 128 -13.58 10.74 9.12
N VAL A 129 -14.03 10.18 10.24
CA VAL A 129 -14.45 10.96 11.40
C VAL A 129 -13.25 11.70 12.04
N LEU A 130 -12.15 10.99 12.29
CA LEU A 130 -10.98 11.59 12.93
C LEU A 130 -10.32 12.67 12.07
N VAL A 131 -10.10 12.39 10.79
CA VAL A 131 -9.47 13.37 9.87
C VAL A 131 -10.41 14.54 9.62
N GLY A 132 -11.72 14.29 9.50
CA GLY A 132 -12.73 15.33 9.31
C GLY A 132 -12.85 16.26 10.51
N ILE A 133 -12.89 15.74 11.75
CA ILE A 133 -13.02 16.54 12.97
C ILE A 133 -11.74 17.31 13.28
N LEU A 134 -10.57 16.66 13.15
CA LEU A 134 -9.29 17.27 13.48
C LEU A 134 -8.81 18.27 12.42
N GLY A 135 -9.50 18.35 11.27
CA GLY A 135 -9.14 19.27 10.18
C GLY A 135 -7.74 19.01 9.61
N GLY A 136 -7.23 17.80 9.76
CA GLY A 136 -5.87 17.43 9.40
C GLY A 136 -5.73 17.10 7.92
N GLY A 137 -4.51 17.36 7.39
CA GLY A 137 -4.14 17.04 6.01
C GLY A 137 -3.76 15.56 5.81
N TYR A 138 -3.13 15.32 4.66
CA TYR A 138 -2.70 14.00 4.19
C TYR A 138 -1.94 13.15 5.23
N TRP A 139 -1.00 13.75 5.94
CA TRP A 139 -0.19 13.03 6.93
C TRP A 139 -0.98 12.60 8.17
N LEU A 140 -2.05 13.31 8.53
CA LEU A 140 -2.94 12.84 9.59
C LEU A 140 -3.71 11.60 9.12
N ALA A 141 -4.22 11.58 7.88
CA ALA A 141 -4.86 10.39 7.31
C ALA A 141 -3.90 9.19 7.29
N VAL A 142 -2.64 9.40 6.87
CA VAL A 142 -1.58 8.39 6.90
C VAL A 142 -1.36 7.88 8.34
N ALA A 143 -1.22 8.77 9.33
CA ALA A 143 -0.98 8.39 10.72
C ALA A 143 -2.14 7.57 11.31
N VAL A 144 -3.39 7.99 11.05
CA VAL A 144 -4.59 7.25 11.48
C VAL A 144 -4.63 5.86 10.84
N LEU A 145 -4.34 5.77 9.54
CA LEU A 145 -4.33 4.48 8.84
C LEU A 145 -3.21 3.56 9.34
N ILE A 146 -2.05 4.06 9.74
CA ILE A 146 -0.99 3.25 10.37
C ILE A 146 -1.54 2.55 11.61
N VAL A 147 -2.18 3.31 12.51
CA VAL A 147 -2.72 2.78 13.77
C VAL A 147 -3.82 1.76 13.51
N LEU A 148 -4.71 2.02 12.54
CA LEU A 148 -5.84 1.15 12.23
C LEU A 148 -5.46 -0.08 11.38
N SER A 149 -4.33 -0.04 10.67
CA SER A 149 -3.82 -1.18 9.88
C SER A 149 -2.97 -2.13 10.71
N ALA A 150 -2.22 -1.62 11.70
CA ALA A 150 -1.32 -2.43 12.53
C ALA A 150 -1.98 -3.66 13.20
N PRO A 151 -3.24 -3.65 13.67
CA PRO A 151 -3.91 -4.82 14.21
C PRO A 151 -3.97 -6.04 13.26
N ALA A 152 -4.11 -5.80 11.94
CA ALA A 152 -4.07 -6.88 10.94
C ALA A 152 -2.71 -7.58 10.95
N ASP A 153 -1.64 -6.78 10.90
CA ASP A 153 -0.27 -7.28 10.90
C ASP A 153 0.07 -8.00 12.20
N VAL A 154 -0.40 -7.53 13.35
CA VAL A 154 -0.25 -8.22 14.64
C VAL A 154 -0.79 -9.65 14.56
N ARG A 155 -1.98 -9.86 13.99
CA ARG A 155 -2.57 -11.21 13.84
C ARG A 155 -1.75 -12.11 12.94
N VAL A 156 -1.31 -11.59 11.78
CA VAL A 156 -0.50 -12.35 10.81
C VAL A 156 0.84 -12.76 11.44
N VAL A 157 1.54 -11.81 12.04
CA VAL A 157 2.83 -12.06 12.69
C VAL A 157 2.70 -13.03 13.84
N ARG A 158 1.70 -12.83 14.73
CA ARG A 158 1.43 -13.74 15.85
C ARG A 158 1.18 -15.17 15.37
N ALA A 159 0.35 -15.36 14.33
CA ALA A 159 0.09 -16.69 13.78
C ALA A 159 1.36 -17.35 13.24
N ALA A 160 2.19 -16.61 12.52
CA ALA A 160 3.47 -17.08 12.02
C ALA A 160 4.45 -17.44 13.16
N VAL A 161 4.51 -16.64 14.21
CA VAL A 161 5.34 -16.89 15.39
C VAL A 161 4.88 -18.14 16.14
N LEU A 162 3.57 -18.32 16.34
CA LEU A 162 3.01 -19.51 16.98
C LEU A 162 3.38 -20.79 16.22
N ALA A 163 3.32 -20.76 14.88
CA ALA A 163 3.74 -21.89 14.05
C ALA A 163 5.25 -22.22 14.20
N GLN A 164 6.09 -21.19 14.34
CA GLN A 164 7.54 -21.37 14.46
C GLN A 164 7.99 -21.80 15.87
N ARG A 165 7.37 -21.30 16.93
CA ARG A 165 7.83 -21.51 18.30
C ARG A 165 7.76 -22.96 18.80
N GLU A 166 6.94 -23.80 18.15
CA GLU A 166 6.77 -25.22 18.48
C GLU A 166 7.78 -26.13 17.72
N LEU A 167 8.59 -25.57 16.83
CA LEU A 167 9.54 -26.33 16.04
C LEU A 167 10.77 -26.77 16.87
N PRO A 168 11.37 -27.96 16.55
CA PRO A 168 12.48 -28.55 17.35
C PRO A 168 13.68 -27.64 17.51
N TYR A 169 14.02 -26.81 16.51
CA TYR A 169 15.18 -25.91 16.58
C TYR A 169 15.00 -24.81 17.65
N ILE A 170 13.75 -24.40 17.93
CA ILE A 170 13.46 -23.46 19.03
C ILE A 170 13.62 -24.15 20.39
N ALA A 171 13.19 -25.42 20.50
CA ALA A 171 13.41 -26.21 21.72
C ALA A 171 14.91 -26.37 22.01
N ALA A 172 15.71 -26.67 20.98
CA ALA A 172 17.16 -26.74 21.09
C ALA A 172 17.80 -25.42 21.53
N ALA A 173 17.35 -24.28 20.94
CA ALA A 173 17.82 -22.95 21.33
C ALA A 173 17.51 -22.61 22.80
N ARG A 174 16.34 -23.04 23.31
CA ARG A 174 15.98 -22.89 24.75
C ARG A 174 16.87 -23.75 25.64
N THR A 175 17.16 -24.99 25.24
CA THR A 175 18.07 -25.90 26.02
C THR A 175 19.50 -25.34 26.11
N LEU A 176 19.96 -24.63 25.06
CA LEU A 176 21.23 -23.93 25.06
C LEU A 176 21.22 -22.63 25.91
N GLY A 177 20.12 -22.31 26.57
CA GLY A 177 20.02 -21.14 27.46
C GLY A 177 19.90 -19.79 26.75
N LEU A 178 19.53 -19.76 25.46
CA LEU A 178 19.35 -18.50 24.73
C LEU A 178 18.18 -17.71 25.31
N SER A 179 18.34 -16.38 25.43
CA SER A 179 17.28 -15.50 25.94
C SER A 179 16.10 -15.47 24.98
N LYS A 180 14.88 -15.24 25.52
CA LYS A 180 13.63 -15.15 24.73
C LYS A 180 13.72 -14.14 23.59
N VAL A 181 14.30 -12.97 23.84
CA VAL A 181 14.48 -11.92 22.84
C VAL A 181 15.42 -12.38 21.73
N ARG A 182 16.53 -13.05 22.07
CA ARG A 182 17.48 -13.56 21.08
C ARG A 182 16.84 -14.63 20.20
N ILE A 183 16.04 -15.53 20.77
CA ILE A 183 15.31 -16.55 20.01
C ILE A 183 14.30 -15.86 19.06
N ALA A 184 13.52 -14.90 19.54
CA ALA A 184 12.51 -14.20 18.73
C ALA A 184 13.17 -13.45 17.56
N VAL A 185 14.22 -12.68 17.79
CA VAL A 185 14.84 -11.81 16.78
C VAL A 185 15.79 -12.58 15.87
N ALA A 186 16.63 -13.48 16.41
CA ALA A 186 17.67 -14.16 15.63
C ALA A 186 17.21 -15.47 14.98
N HIS A 187 16.16 -16.12 15.51
CA HIS A 187 15.71 -17.42 15.01
C HIS A 187 14.29 -17.41 14.44
N ILE A 188 13.32 -16.68 15.04
CA ILE A 188 11.95 -16.65 14.53
C ILE A 188 11.79 -15.59 13.45
N LEU A 189 12.17 -14.34 13.71
CA LEU A 189 11.98 -13.22 12.79
C LEU A 189 12.54 -13.46 11.38
N PRO A 190 13.75 -13.99 11.18
CA PRO A 190 14.27 -14.27 9.83
C PRO A 190 13.44 -15.32 9.08
N ASN A 191 12.86 -16.29 9.80
CA ASN A 191 12.05 -17.34 9.19
C ASN A 191 10.63 -16.85 8.81
N VAL A 192 10.10 -15.85 9.50
CA VAL A 192 8.80 -15.25 9.19
C VAL A 192 8.90 -14.00 8.31
N ALA A 193 10.10 -13.41 8.17
CA ALA A 193 10.34 -12.20 7.39
C ALA A 193 9.79 -12.24 5.94
N PRO A 194 9.89 -13.37 5.22
CA PRO A 194 9.31 -13.45 3.88
C PRO A 194 7.77 -13.30 3.88
N THR A 195 7.09 -13.89 4.86
CA THR A 195 5.64 -13.73 5.02
C THR A 195 5.29 -12.27 5.36
N LEU A 196 6.10 -11.62 6.20
CA LEU A 196 5.93 -10.21 6.54
C LEU A 196 6.10 -9.30 5.33
N ALA A 197 7.11 -9.55 4.50
CA ALA A 197 7.35 -8.78 3.29
C ALA A 197 6.18 -8.90 2.29
N ALA A 198 5.66 -10.11 2.07
CA ALA A 198 4.50 -10.31 1.23
C ALA A 198 3.26 -9.60 1.79
N ASN A 199 3.02 -9.70 3.12
CA ASN A 199 1.91 -9.02 3.78
C ASN A 199 2.05 -7.49 3.70
N ALA A 200 3.26 -6.93 3.81
CA ALA A 200 3.51 -5.49 3.65
C ALA A 200 3.11 -4.98 2.25
N LEU A 201 3.34 -5.76 1.20
CA LEU A 201 2.91 -5.42 -0.16
C LEU A 201 1.37 -5.41 -0.29
N LEU A 202 0.68 -6.36 0.35
CA LEU A 202 -0.79 -6.35 0.41
C LEU A 202 -1.32 -5.16 1.20
N GLN A 203 -0.68 -4.82 2.32
CA GLN A 203 -1.00 -3.63 3.12
C GLN A 203 -0.79 -2.33 2.34
N PHE A 204 0.23 -2.26 1.47
CA PHE A 204 0.39 -1.14 0.56
C PHE A 204 -0.83 -0.95 -0.34
N VAL A 205 -1.33 -2.03 -0.95
CA VAL A 205 -2.53 -1.97 -1.82
C VAL A 205 -3.76 -1.50 -1.05
N VAL A 206 -3.97 -2.05 0.15
CA VAL A 206 -5.09 -1.64 1.03
C VAL A 206 -4.98 -0.16 1.39
N ALA A 207 -3.78 0.31 1.75
CA ALA A 207 -3.53 1.70 2.09
C ALA A 207 -3.70 2.65 0.88
N LEU A 208 -3.25 2.23 -0.32
CA LEU A 208 -3.45 2.98 -1.56
C LEU A 208 -4.94 3.20 -1.84
N ILE A 209 -5.74 2.14 -1.76
CA ILE A 209 -7.19 2.22 -1.98
C ILE A 209 -7.85 3.11 -0.91
N ALA A 210 -7.46 2.95 0.36
CA ALA A 210 -8.01 3.72 1.47
C ALA A 210 -7.69 5.22 1.34
N LEU A 211 -6.42 5.59 1.09
CA LEU A 211 -6.00 6.99 0.92
C LEU A 211 -6.64 7.62 -0.32
N SER A 212 -6.69 6.90 -1.45
CA SER A 212 -7.37 7.37 -2.67
C SER A 212 -8.87 7.56 -2.45
N GLY A 213 -9.52 6.67 -1.67
CA GLY A 213 -10.92 6.80 -1.29
C GLY A 213 -11.18 8.01 -0.39
N LEU A 214 -10.30 8.29 0.58
CA LEU A 214 -10.37 9.48 1.43
C LEU A 214 -10.20 10.75 0.59
N ALA A 215 -9.19 10.78 -0.29
CA ALA A 215 -8.95 11.90 -1.20
C ALA A 215 -10.14 12.13 -2.15
N PHE A 216 -10.77 11.05 -2.64
CA PHE A 216 -12.01 11.14 -3.42
C PHE A 216 -13.17 11.79 -2.64
N LEU A 217 -13.24 11.58 -1.33
CA LEU A 217 -14.21 12.25 -0.46
C LEU A 217 -13.79 13.68 -0.08
N GLY A 218 -12.63 14.17 -0.57
CA GLY A 218 -12.09 15.48 -0.22
C GLY A 218 -11.50 15.54 1.19
N ILE A 219 -11.15 14.38 1.77
CA ILE A 219 -10.65 14.26 3.13
C ILE A 219 -9.14 13.99 3.11
N GLY A 220 -8.38 14.76 3.87
CA GLY A 220 -6.94 14.59 4.03
C GLY A 220 -6.09 15.24 2.94
N VAL A 221 -6.65 15.64 1.81
CA VAL A 221 -5.92 16.29 0.70
C VAL A 221 -6.53 17.66 0.42
N SER A 222 -5.69 18.68 0.29
CA SER A 222 -6.14 20.04 -0.05
C SER A 222 -6.66 20.10 -1.49
N ALA A 223 -7.72 20.88 -1.71
CA ALA A 223 -8.27 21.10 -3.05
C ALA A 223 -7.18 21.57 -4.03
N GLY A 224 -7.20 21.04 -5.24
CA GLY A 224 -6.24 21.38 -6.27
C GLY A 224 -4.89 20.65 -6.21
N THR A 225 -4.59 19.91 -5.15
CA THR A 225 -3.39 19.07 -5.08
C THR A 225 -3.45 17.97 -6.14
N PRO A 226 -2.36 17.70 -6.89
CA PRO A 226 -2.28 16.54 -7.77
C PRO A 226 -2.29 15.24 -6.93
N ASP A 227 -3.46 14.61 -6.85
CA ASP A 227 -3.69 13.34 -6.18
C ASP A 227 -4.72 12.56 -6.98
N TRP A 228 -4.47 11.28 -7.26
CA TRP A 228 -5.31 10.50 -8.16
C TRP A 228 -6.75 10.36 -7.66
N GLY A 229 -6.96 10.15 -6.34
CA GLY A 229 -8.29 10.06 -5.75
C GLY A 229 -9.06 11.39 -5.85
N LEU A 230 -8.39 12.50 -5.51
CA LEU A 230 -8.96 13.84 -5.60
C LEU A 230 -9.25 14.24 -7.05
N MET A 231 -8.37 13.93 -8.00
CA MET A 231 -8.58 14.20 -9.42
C MET A 231 -9.87 13.55 -9.94
N ILE A 232 -10.16 12.30 -9.54
CA ILE A 232 -11.42 11.64 -9.88
C ILE A 232 -12.63 12.43 -9.34
N ALA A 233 -12.55 12.84 -8.07
CA ALA A 233 -13.63 13.57 -7.42
C ALA A 233 -13.88 14.95 -8.07
N GLU A 234 -12.81 15.70 -8.32
CA GLU A 234 -12.87 17.04 -8.92
C GLU A 234 -13.45 16.99 -10.34
N ASN A 235 -13.13 15.96 -11.13
CA ASN A 235 -13.43 15.94 -12.56
C ASN A 235 -14.62 15.05 -12.96
N ARG A 236 -15.32 14.42 -12.01
CA ARG A 236 -16.47 13.54 -12.31
C ARG A 236 -17.58 14.21 -13.13
N ALA A 237 -17.73 15.53 -12.98
CA ALA A 237 -18.76 16.30 -13.69
C ALA A 237 -18.43 16.56 -15.16
N ILE A 238 -17.17 16.41 -15.57
CA ILE A 238 -16.73 16.64 -16.96
C ILE A 238 -16.38 15.34 -17.68
N LEU A 239 -16.81 14.19 -17.17
CA LEU A 239 -16.52 12.87 -17.76
C LEU A 239 -16.91 12.80 -19.25
N ASP A 240 -18.03 13.41 -19.61
CA ASP A 240 -18.55 13.43 -20.98
C ASP A 240 -17.74 14.37 -21.91
N LEU A 241 -17.05 15.38 -21.34
CA LEU A 241 -16.24 16.34 -22.09
C LEU A 241 -14.80 15.82 -22.27
N ASN A 242 -14.21 15.34 -21.18
CA ASN A 242 -12.89 14.73 -21.18
C ASN A 242 -12.82 13.52 -20.25
N ALA A 243 -13.01 12.33 -20.78
CA ALA A 243 -13.01 11.08 -20.03
C ALA A 243 -11.64 10.79 -19.36
N TRP A 244 -10.52 11.28 -19.92
CA TRP A 244 -9.18 11.05 -19.34
C TRP A 244 -8.97 11.73 -18.00
N SER A 245 -9.74 12.78 -17.70
CA SER A 245 -9.69 13.46 -16.40
C SER A 245 -10.09 12.55 -15.23
N VAL A 246 -10.88 11.49 -15.50
CA VAL A 246 -11.36 10.50 -14.51
C VAL A 246 -10.71 9.13 -14.76
N ILE A 247 -10.70 8.65 -16.01
CA ILE A 247 -10.16 7.35 -16.36
C ILE A 247 -8.64 7.30 -16.12
N GLY A 248 -7.91 8.37 -16.43
CA GLY A 248 -6.47 8.45 -16.23
C GLY A 248 -6.04 8.12 -14.80
N PRO A 249 -6.50 8.89 -13.79
CA PRO A 249 -6.13 8.60 -12.39
C PRO A 249 -6.69 7.25 -11.90
N ALA A 250 -7.87 6.81 -12.33
CA ALA A 250 -8.40 5.49 -11.98
C ALA A 250 -7.51 4.35 -12.51
N LEU A 251 -7.02 4.47 -13.75
CA LEU A 251 -6.05 3.53 -14.30
C LEU A 251 -4.72 3.54 -13.54
N CYS A 252 -4.20 4.71 -13.17
CA CYS A 252 -2.98 4.81 -12.37
C CYS A 252 -3.10 4.06 -11.04
N ILE A 253 -4.19 4.26 -10.29
CA ILE A 253 -4.47 3.53 -9.05
C ILE A 253 -4.55 2.03 -9.31
N THR A 254 -5.30 1.61 -10.33
CA THR A 254 -5.51 0.20 -10.66
C THR A 254 -4.21 -0.47 -11.08
N ILE A 255 -3.44 0.14 -11.99
CA ILE A 255 -2.17 -0.40 -12.47
C ILE A 255 -1.17 -0.54 -11.32
N LEU A 256 -1.06 0.47 -10.45
CA LEU A 256 -0.19 0.42 -9.28
C LEU A 256 -0.62 -0.69 -8.32
N ALA A 257 -1.93 -0.77 -7.97
CA ALA A 257 -2.46 -1.79 -7.07
C ALA A 257 -2.23 -3.22 -7.60
N VAL A 258 -2.56 -3.46 -8.88
CA VAL A 258 -2.37 -4.77 -9.52
C VAL A 258 -0.89 -5.14 -9.60
N SER A 259 -0.02 -4.19 -9.95
CA SER A 259 1.42 -4.45 -10.06
C SER A 259 2.04 -4.82 -8.70
N VAL A 260 1.70 -4.09 -7.63
CA VAL A 260 2.15 -4.42 -6.27
C VAL A 260 1.57 -5.76 -5.80
N GLY A 261 0.28 -6.02 -6.05
CA GLY A 261 -0.36 -7.29 -5.71
C GLY A 261 0.32 -8.49 -6.37
N LEU A 262 0.59 -8.43 -7.69
CA LEU A 262 1.29 -9.50 -8.43
C LEU A 262 2.70 -9.76 -7.90
N VAL A 263 3.41 -8.71 -7.50
CA VAL A 263 4.75 -8.85 -6.89
C VAL A 263 4.62 -9.49 -5.51
N GLY A 264 3.61 -9.11 -4.72
CA GLY A 264 3.33 -9.66 -3.40
C GLY A 264 3.00 -11.16 -3.45
N ASP A 265 2.09 -11.57 -4.33
CA ASP A 265 1.71 -12.97 -4.51
C ASP A 265 2.92 -13.83 -4.90
N ARG A 266 3.77 -13.34 -5.80
CA ARG A 266 4.95 -14.07 -6.22
C ARG A 266 6.01 -14.16 -5.11
N ALA A 267 6.19 -13.10 -4.34
CA ALA A 267 7.07 -13.11 -3.19
C ALA A 267 6.63 -14.17 -2.16
N PHE A 268 5.33 -14.29 -1.92
CA PHE A 268 4.74 -15.30 -1.05
C PHE A 268 4.98 -16.72 -1.57
N ASP A 269 4.74 -16.99 -2.86
CA ASP A 269 4.92 -18.31 -3.50
C ASP A 269 6.37 -18.81 -3.40
N ILE A 270 7.35 -17.92 -3.67
CA ILE A 270 8.78 -18.30 -3.63
C ILE A 270 9.19 -18.69 -2.21
N THR A 271 8.64 -18.01 -1.21
CA THR A 271 9.01 -18.24 0.19
C THR A 271 8.36 -19.49 0.75
N THR A 272 7.13 -19.79 0.38
CA THR A 272 6.41 -21.00 0.83
C THR A 272 7.06 -22.27 0.27
N LYS A 273 7.51 -22.24 -0.98
CA LYS A 273 8.23 -23.37 -1.59
C LYS A 273 9.56 -23.67 -0.91
N ARG A 274 10.35 -22.66 -0.54
CA ARG A 274 11.63 -22.85 0.17
C ARG A 274 11.48 -23.49 1.55
N THR A 275 10.31 -23.35 2.17
CA THR A 275 10.03 -23.93 3.50
C THR A 275 9.63 -25.41 3.41
N HIS A 276 9.11 -25.87 2.26
CA HIS A 276 8.75 -27.29 2.04
C HIS A 276 9.94 -28.15 1.57
N ASP A 277 10.95 -27.53 0.97
CA ASP A 277 12.14 -28.22 0.44
C ASP A 277 13.29 -28.34 1.48
N ARG A 278 13.09 -27.89 2.72
CA ARG A 278 14.01 -28.02 3.86
C ARG A 278 13.41 -28.87 4.97
#